data_526582b48512feaf53923152b3879708
#
_entry.id   526582b48512feaf53923152b3879708
#
_cell.length_a   1.000
_cell.length_b   1.000
_cell.length_c   1.000
_cell.angle_alpha   90.00
_cell.angle_beta   90.00
_cell.angle_gamma   90.00
#
_symmetry.space_group_name_H-M   'P 1'
#
loop_
_entity.id
_entity.type
_entity.pdbx_description
1 polymer ?
#
loop_
_entity_poly.entity_id
_entity_poly.type
_entity_poly.pdbx_seq_one_letter_code
_entity_poly.pdbx_strand_id
1 'polypeptide(L)'
;MTQGERIKEARNSLGLTLEKFGDRLGVTKVAISNIEKGNRNLTEQMTKSICREFGVDYMWLTTGEGEMFVETDDDFFERIDRIMAGENETRKNMIKMLLYASDDDIKAFDRLVDYYISLREEK
;
A
#
# COMPACT_ATOMS: atom_id res chain seq x y z
N MET A 1 -0.50 -16.99 3.35
CA MET A 1 -0.71 -16.65 1.93
C MET A 1 0.62 -16.79 1.19
N THR A 2 0.62 -17.48 0.06
CA THR A 2 1.81 -17.61 -0.79
C THR A 2 2.03 -16.35 -1.62
N GLN A 3 3.23 -16.21 -2.21
CA GLN A 3 3.50 -15.12 -3.16
C GLN A 3 2.54 -15.16 -4.35
N GLY A 4 2.24 -16.36 -4.87
CA GLY A 4 1.28 -16.51 -5.98
C GLY A 4 -0.11 -16.03 -5.61
N GLU A 5 -0.56 -16.35 -4.41
CA GLU A 5 -1.86 -15.89 -3.91
C GLU A 5 -1.88 -14.36 -3.73
N ARG A 6 -0.78 -13.76 -3.30
CA ARG A 6 -0.67 -12.30 -3.20
C ARG A 6 -0.75 -11.64 -4.57
N ILE A 7 -0.10 -12.22 -5.59
CA ILE A 7 -0.20 -11.72 -6.98
C ILE A 7 -1.65 -11.74 -7.44
N LYS A 8 -2.36 -12.83 -7.19
CA LYS A 8 -3.78 -12.96 -7.55
C LYS A 8 -4.61 -11.89 -6.85
N GLU A 9 -4.37 -11.67 -5.56
CA GLU A 9 -5.07 -10.64 -4.79
C GLU A 9 -4.82 -9.24 -5.35
N ALA A 10 -3.56 -8.91 -5.65
CA ALA A 10 -3.22 -7.62 -6.26
C ALA A 10 -3.87 -7.45 -7.62
N ARG A 11 -3.83 -8.50 -8.46
CA ARG A 11 -4.46 -8.47 -9.79
C ARG A 11 -5.96 -8.23 -9.69
N ASN A 12 -6.64 -8.93 -8.78
CA ASN A 12 -8.07 -8.75 -8.56
C ASN A 12 -8.40 -7.37 -8.04
N SER A 13 -7.58 -6.83 -7.14
CA SER A 13 -7.74 -5.47 -6.62
C SER A 13 -7.60 -4.40 -7.70
N LEU A 14 -6.80 -4.67 -8.73
CA LEU A 14 -6.63 -3.79 -9.89
C LEU A 14 -7.74 -3.98 -10.93
N GLY A 15 -8.59 -4.98 -10.77
CA GLY A 15 -9.65 -5.29 -11.73
C GLY A 15 -9.15 -5.86 -13.05
N LEU A 16 -7.97 -6.49 -13.05
CA LEU A 16 -7.35 -7.00 -14.26
C LEU A 16 -7.58 -8.51 -14.44
N THR A 17 -7.80 -8.92 -15.68
CA THR A 17 -7.81 -10.33 -16.05
C THR A 17 -6.39 -10.87 -16.10
N LEU A 18 -6.23 -12.19 -16.10
CA LEU A 18 -4.93 -12.85 -16.29
C LEU A 18 -4.25 -12.37 -17.56
N GLU A 19 -5.00 -12.24 -18.65
CA GLU A 19 -4.47 -11.81 -19.94
C GLU A 19 -3.97 -10.36 -19.87
N LYS A 20 -4.78 -9.44 -19.35
CA LYS A 20 -4.42 -8.02 -19.25
C LYS A 20 -3.24 -7.80 -18.31
N PHE A 21 -3.21 -8.51 -17.21
CA PHE A 21 -2.11 -8.45 -16.27
C PHE A 21 -0.81 -8.93 -16.93
N GLY A 22 -0.87 -10.08 -17.62
CA GLY A 22 0.28 -10.63 -18.35
C GLY A 22 0.75 -9.71 -19.47
N ASP A 23 -0.17 -9.14 -20.23
CA ASP A 23 0.16 -8.23 -21.35
C ASP A 23 0.99 -7.04 -20.87
N ARG A 24 0.66 -6.48 -19.71
CA ARG A 24 1.40 -5.35 -19.14
C ARG A 24 2.81 -5.74 -18.68
N LEU A 25 3.03 -7.01 -18.39
CA LEU A 25 4.33 -7.53 -17.97
C LEU A 25 5.11 -8.18 -19.11
N GLY A 26 4.49 -8.30 -20.29
CA GLY A 26 5.11 -8.95 -21.44
C GLY A 26 5.14 -10.47 -21.34
N VAL A 27 4.21 -11.08 -20.61
CA VAL A 27 4.10 -12.54 -20.45
C VAL A 27 2.67 -13.01 -20.76
N THR A 28 2.52 -14.33 -20.94
CA THR A 28 1.21 -14.91 -21.27
C THR A 28 0.33 -15.06 -20.04
N LYS A 29 -0.99 -15.15 -20.26
CA LYS A 29 -1.94 -15.45 -19.20
C LYS A 29 -1.64 -16.80 -18.54
N VAL A 30 -1.15 -17.78 -19.30
CA VAL A 30 -0.78 -19.10 -18.76
C VAL A 30 0.37 -18.97 -17.78
N ALA A 31 1.38 -18.15 -18.10
CA ALA A 31 2.50 -17.89 -17.21
C ALA A 31 2.02 -17.28 -15.89
N ILE A 32 1.14 -16.28 -15.95
CA ILE A 32 0.59 -15.66 -14.74
C ILE A 32 -0.23 -16.67 -13.93
N SER A 33 -1.09 -17.45 -14.60
CA SER A 33 -1.90 -18.48 -13.93
C SER A 33 -1.02 -19.47 -13.17
N ASN A 34 0.07 -19.93 -13.80
CA ASN A 34 0.99 -20.88 -13.18
C ASN A 34 1.72 -20.28 -11.97
N ILE A 35 2.08 -19.00 -12.05
CA ILE A 35 2.70 -18.29 -10.92
C ILE A 35 1.70 -18.18 -9.76
N GLU A 36 0.45 -17.80 -10.04
CA GLU A 36 -0.59 -17.66 -9.02
C GLU A 36 -0.89 -18.97 -8.31
N LYS A 37 -0.85 -20.08 -9.04
CA LYS A 37 -1.11 -21.41 -8.51
C LYS A 37 0.08 -22.05 -7.82
N GLY A 38 1.24 -21.42 -7.89
CA GLY A 38 2.47 -21.97 -7.30
C GLY A 38 3.15 -23.04 -8.14
N ASN A 39 2.68 -23.26 -9.39
CA ASN A 39 3.29 -24.23 -10.32
C ASN A 39 4.58 -23.74 -10.95
N ARG A 40 4.84 -22.45 -10.86
CA ARG A 40 6.04 -21.80 -11.39
C ARG A 40 6.55 -20.80 -10.35
N ASN A 41 7.86 -20.83 -10.13
CA ASN A 41 8.49 -19.90 -9.17
C ASN A 41 8.46 -18.47 -9.71
N LEU A 42 8.22 -17.55 -8.80
CA LEU A 42 8.30 -16.12 -9.09
C LEU A 42 9.78 -15.71 -9.00
N THR A 43 10.34 -15.27 -10.13
CA THR A 43 11.72 -14.79 -10.15
C THR A 43 11.82 -13.40 -9.53
N GLU A 44 13.01 -13.03 -9.05
CA GLU A 44 13.27 -11.70 -8.52
C GLU A 44 13.00 -10.61 -9.56
N GLN A 45 13.39 -10.85 -10.81
CA GLN A 45 13.14 -9.93 -11.91
C GLN A 45 11.65 -9.71 -12.14
N MET A 46 10.86 -10.77 -12.12
CA MET A 46 9.40 -10.68 -12.29
C MET A 46 8.77 -9.96 -11.09
N THR A 47 9.23 -10.24 -9.88
CA THR A 47 8.78 -9.56 -8.67
C THR A 47 8.97 -8.05 -8.80
N LYS A 48 10.17 -7.62 -9.20
CA LYS A 48 10.47 -6.19 -9.40
C LYS A 48 9.64 -5.58 -10.51
N SER A 49 9.39 -6.33 -11.59
CA SER A 49 8.56 -5.87 -12.72
C SER A 49 7.11 -5.63 -12.29
N ILE A 50 6.55 -6.53 -11.48
CA ILE A 50 5.20 -6.39 -10.94
C ILE A 50 5.12 -5.15 -10.03
N CYS A 51 6.07 -4.99 -9.13
CA CYS A 51 6.11 -3.85 -8.23
C CYS A 51 6.19 -2.53 -9.01
N ARG A 52 7.03 -2.45 -10.02
CA ARG A 52 7.24 -1.26 -10.83
C ARG A 52 6.03 -0.93 -11.68
N GLU A 53 5.45 -1.94 -12.33
CA GLU A 53 4.34 -1.74 -13.28
C GLU A 53 3.03 -1.38 -12.59
N PHE A 54 2.76 -1.99 -11.43
CA PHE A 54 1.45 -1.87 -10.77
C PHE A 54 1.48 -1.11 -9.46
N GLY A 55 2.64 -0.66 -9.02
CA GLY A 55 2.78 0.03 -7.73
C GLY A 55 2.60 -0.89 -6.52
N VAL A 56 2.82 -2.18 -6.68
CA VAL A 56 2.75 -3.14 -5.58
C VAL A 56 3.98 -3.00 -4.69
N ASP A 57 3.77 -3.03 -3.37
CA ASP A 57 4.88 -2.93 -2.42
C ASP A 57 5.70 -4.23 -2.41
N TYR A 58 7.02 -4.10 -2.53
CA TYR A 58 7.92 -5.24 -2.61
C TYR A 58 7.88 -6.10 -1.34
N MET A 59 7.90 -5.49 -0.16
CA MET A 59 7.85 -6.23 1.10
C MET A 59 6.53 -6.96 1.27
N TRP A 60 5.42 -6.31 0.91
CA TRP A 60 4.13 -7.00 0.94
C TRP A 60 4.10 -8.20 0.00
N LEU A 61 4.59 -8.03 -1.23
CA LEU A 61 4.56 -9.12 -2.22
C LEU A 61 5.42 -10.30 -1.80
N THR A 62 6.59 -10.05 -1.23
CA THR A 62 7.55 -11.10 -0.86
C THR A 62 7.32 -11.70 0.51
N THR A 63 6.85 -10.91 1.49
CA THR A 63 6.71 -11.36 2.89
C THR A 63 5.29 -11.35 3.40
N GLY A 64 4.38 -10.61 2.77
CA GLY A 64 3.02 -10.40 3.25
C GLY A 64 2.89 -9.29 4.27
N GLU A 65 3.97 -8.62 4.62
CA GLU A 65 3.96 -7.52 5.59
C GLU A 65 3.70 -6.18 4.92
N GLY A 66 2.94 -5.33 5.61
CA GLY A 66 2.63 -3.97 5.16
C GLY A 66 1.43 -3.89 4.23
N GLU A 67 1.35 -2.79 3.49
CA GLU A 67 0.24 -2.51 2.59
C GLU A 67 0.53 -3.04 1.17
N MET A 68 -0.51 -3.48 0.48
CA MET A 68 -0.42 -4.04 -0.88
C MET A 68 0.19 -3.08 -1.88
N PHE A 69 -0.22 -1.81 -1.85
CA PHE A 69 0.23 -0.81 -2.83
C PHE A 69 1.04 0.29 -2.17
N VAL A 70 2.06 0.76 -2.90
CA VAL A 70 2.86 1.93 -2.49
C VAL A 70 2.04 3.17 -2.78
N GLU A 71 1.85 4.02 -1.76
CA GLU A 71 1.21 5.32 -1.93
C GLU A 71 2.28 6.31 -2.42
N THR A 72 2.02 6.96 -3.57
CA THR A 72 2.87 8.04 -4.07
C THR A 72 2.49 9.35 -3.39
N ASP A 73 3.39 10.36 -3.47
CA ASP A 73 3.08 11.71 -2.96
C ASP A 73 1.85 12.29 -3.64
N ASP A 74 1.68 12.06 -4.96
CA ASP A 74 0.51 12.52 -5.70
C ASP A 74 -0.77 11.88 -5.19
N ASP A 75 -0.76 10.57 -4.90
CA ASP A 75 -1.91 9.87 -4.32
C ASP A 75 -2.25 10.43 -2.94
N PHE A 76 -1.24 10.73 -2.14
CA PHE A 76 -1.39 11.31 -0.82
C PHE A 76 -2.04 12.70 -0.89
N PHE A 77 -1.54 13.57 -1.76
CA PHE A 77 -2.10 14.92 -1.95
C PHE A 77 -3.53 14.87 -2.47
N GLU A 78 -3.82 13.98 -3.41
CA GLU A 78 -5.18 13.78 -3.90
C GLU A 78 -6.13 13.36 -2.79
N ARG A 79 -5.68 12.48 -1.91
CA ARG A 79 -6.48 12.05 -0.76
C ARG A 79 -6.77 13.21 0.20
N ILE A 80 -5.78 14.05 0.47
CA ILE A 80 -5.96 15.26 1.28
C ILE A 80 -6.96 16.20 0.63
N ASP A 81 -6.85 16.44 -0.67
CA ASP A 81 -7.78 17.30 -1.41
C ASP A 81 -9.22 16.80 -1.28
N ARG A 82 -9.44 15.50 -1.39
CA ARG A 82 -10.78 14.92 -1.23
C ARG A 82 -11.33 15.14 0.17
N ILE A 83 -10.50 14.97 1.20
CA ILE A 83 -10.91 15.21 2.58
C ILE A 83 -11.29 16.66 2.77
N MET A 84 -10.49 17.59 2.26
CA MET A 84 -10.74 19.03 2.42
C MET A 84 -11.96 19.50 1.63
N ALA A 85 -12.29 18.84 0.52
CA ALA A 85 -13.52 19.12 -0.25
C ALA A 85 -14.76 18.46 0.35
N GLY A 86 -14.61 17.49 1.23
CA GLY A 86 -15.71 16.77 1.85
C GLY A 86 -16.40 17.55 2.97
N GLU A 87 -17.37 16.89 3.60
CA GLU A 87 -18.22 17.50 4.63
C GLU A 87 -17.83 17.13 6.07
N ASN A 88 -16.78 16.32 6.25
CA ASN A 88 -16.33 15.89 7.59
C ASN A 88 -15.53 17.01 8.26
N GLU A 89 -16.21 17.89 8.97
CA GLU A 89 -15.59 19.04 9.64
C GLU A 89 -14.56 18.62 10.71
N THR A 90 -14.82 17.54 11.44
CA THR A 90 -13.89 17.05 12.46
C THR A 90 -12.54 16.69 11.82
N ARG A 91 -12.56 15.94 10.73
CA ARG A 91 -11.33 15.51 10.04
C ARG A 91 -10.58 16.70 9.46
N LYS A 92 -11.30 17.66 8.83
CA LYS A 92 -10.70 18.89 8.30
C LYS A 92 -10.00 19.68 9.39
N ASN A 93 -10.68 19.84 10.54
CA ASN A 93 -10.12 20.60 11.66
C ASN A 93 -8.89 19.94 12.26
N MET A 94 -8.87 18.61 12.33
CA MET A 94 -7.70 17.88 12.78
C MET A 94 -6.50 18.07 11.84
N ILE A 95 -6.73 18.03 10.54
CA ILE A 95 -5.69 18.30 9.53
C ILE A 95 -5.19 19.74 9.68
N LYS A 96 -6.09 20.72 9.78
CA LYS A 96 -5.71 22.13 9.97
C LYS A 96 -4.89 22.32 11.24
N MET A 97 -5.30 21.70 12.33
CA MET A 97 -4.55 21.75 13.59
C MET A 97 -3.10 21.31 13.40
N LEU A 98 -2.89 20.18 12.74
CA LEU A 98 -1.55 19.62 12.51
C LEU A 98 -0.73 20.49 11.56
N LEU A 99 -1.37 21.08 10.51
CA LEU A 99 -0.69 21.96 9.56
C LEU A 99 -0.21 23.25 10.19
N TYR A 100 -0.95 23.80 11.14
CA TYR A 100 -0.64 25.09 11.76
C TYR A 100 0.01 24.97 13.14
N ALA A 101 0.14 23.77 13.67
CA ALA A 101 0.85 23.55 14.93
C ALA A 101 2.33 23.91 14.80
N SER A 102 2.93 24.40 15.86
CA SER A 102 4.37 24.65 15.89
C SER A 102 5.14 23.32 15.90
N ASP A 103 6.42 23.38 15.52
CA ASP A 103 7.30 22.19 15.60
C ASP A 103 7.38 21.64 17.03
N ASP A 104 7.38 22.52 18.02
CA ASP A 104 7.40 22.10 19.44
C ASP A 104 6.10 21.38 19.83
N ASP A 105 4.95 21.84 19.33
CA ASP A 105 3.67 21.18 19.56
C ASP A 105 3.64 19.80 18.91
N ILE A 106 4.18 19.67 17.71
CA ILE A 106 4.27 18.38 17.01
C ILE A 106 5.16 17.40 17.78
N LYS A 107 6.30 17.87 18.27
CA LYS A 107 7.21 17.04 19.10
C LYS A 107 6.53 16.60 20.39
N ALA A 108 5.77 17.49 21.03
CA ALA A 108 5.02 17.14 22.23
C ALA A 108 3.94 16.10 21.95
N PHE A 109 3.24 16.24 20.84
CA PHE A 109 2.24 15.26 20.40
C PHE A 109 2.87 13.89 20.15
N ASP A 110 3.99 13.86 19.45
CA ASP A 110 4.73 12.62 19.17
C ASP A 110 5.15 11.92 20.46
N ARG A 111 5.63 12.65 21.44
CA ARG A 111 5.96 12.09 22.77
C ARG A 111 4.74 11.50 23.48
N LEU A 112 3.59 12.16 23.36
CA LEU A 112 2.35 11.67 23.97
C LEU A 112 1.88 10.37 23.30
N VAL A 113 2.03 10.28 21.97
CA VAL A 113 1.70 9.05 21.22
C VAL A 113 2.62 7.91 21.67
N ASP A 114 3.91 8.16 21.78
CA ASP A 114 4.88 7.15 22.24
C ASP A 114 4.54 6.67 23.65
N TYR A 115 4.20 7.58 24.54
CA TYR A 115 3.78 7.24 25.90
C TYR A 115 2.50 6.38 25.89
N TYR A 116 1.52 6.76 25.09
CA TYR A 116 0.28 6.01 24.94
C TYR A 116 0.54 4.58 24.45
N ILE A 117 1.41 4.43 23.45
CA ILE A 117 1.80 3.12 22.92
C ILE A 117 2.46 2.28 24.02
N SER A 118 3.36 2.88 24.81
CA SER A 118 4.04 2.17 25.90
C SER A 118 3.06 1.65 26.94
N LEU A 119 2.01 2.43 27.26
CA LEU A 119 0.98 2.00 28.19
C LEU A 119 0.16 0.81 27.67
N ARG A 120 -0.06 0.75 26.36
CA ARG A 120 -0.78 -0.37 25.73
C ARG A 120 0.03 -1.66 25.74
N GLU A 121 1.34 -1.56 25.67
CA GLU A 121 2.26 -2.70 25.68
C GLU A 121 2.53 -3.22 27.11
N GLU A 122 2.27 -2.40 28.09
CA GLU A 122 2.43 -2.70 29.51
C GLU A 122 1.23 -3.52 29.99
N LYS A 123 1.39 -4.81 30.14
CA LYS A 123 0.34 -5.69 30.68
C LYS A 123 0.88 -6.58 31.77
#